data_4ab52ffdaf44023965edfd7e08c8e3d4
#
_entry.id   4ab52ffdaf44023965edfd7e08c8e3d4
#
_cell.length_a   1.000
_cell.length_b   1.000
_cell.length_c   1.000
_cell.angle_alpha   90.00
_cell.angle_beta   90.00
_cell.angle_gamma   90.00
#
_symmetry.space_group_name_H-M   'P 1'
#
loop_
_entity.id
_entity.type
_entity.pdbx_description
1 polymer ?
#
loop_
_entity_poly.entity_id
_entity_poly.type
_entity_poly.pdbx_seq_one_letter_code
_entity_poly.pdbx_strand_id
1 'polypeptide(L)'
;MAFFDLPPDEELAPESARLLEEYRRLTGTEKIPDTHRAYGRLPHIVEARFRAFVNLVERSHLPREVVGITGMLISHARRCQACFRGSRRQLGKLGFDEATLDAMCANPDALALDHRGRRIVHWALRFANSTPELTPKDFKEMVDDGFSREEIQEIIGLAVFWVQNTMFNTAATLALSDA
;
A
#
# COMPACT_ATOMS: atom_id res chain seq x y z
N MET A 1 -28.27 -3.70 5.27
CA MET A 1 -27.84 -5.04 4.78
C MET A 1 -26.57 -4.86 3.96
N ALA A 2 -25.48 -5.50 4.34
CA ALA A 2 -24.21 -5.39 3.63
C ALA A 2 -24.38 -5.84 2.16
N PHE A 3 -23.70 -5.18 1.26
CA PHE A 3 -23.73 -5.51 -0.18
C PHE A 3 -22.84 -6.74 -0.49
N PHE A 4 -21.68 -6.85 0.19
CA PHE A 4 -20.85 -8.04 0.17
C PHE A 4 -21.07 -8.85 1.44
N ASP A 5 -21.00 -10.15 1.32
CA ASP A 5 -20.82 -11.09 2.43
C ASP A 5 -19.34 -11.53 2.50
N LEU A 6 -18.94 -12.00 3.66
CA LEU A 6 -17.64 -12.65 3.82
C LEU A 6 -17.81 -14.12 3.53
N PRO A 7 -17.19 -14.67 2.45
CA PRO A 7 -17.30 -16.09 2.17
C PRO A 7 -16.73 -16.90 3.34
N PRO A 8 -17.44 -17.95 3.83
CA PRO A 8 -16.87 -18.92 4.76
C PRO A 8 -15.72 -19.68 4.08
N ASP A 9 -14.93 -20.44 4.85
CA ASP A 9 -13.72 -21.10 4.33
C ASP A 9 -14.03 -22.08 3.18
N GLU A 10 -15.14 -22.79 3.26
CA GLU A 10 -15.61 -23.76 2.26
C GLU A 10 -16.04 -23.11 0.92
N GLU A 11 -16.32 -21.82 0.91
CA GLU A 11 -16.69 -21.07 -0.31
C GLU A 11 -15.53 -20.30 -0.92
N LEU A 12 -14.36 -20.31 -0.28
CA LEU A 12 -13.17 -19.75 -0.90
C LEU A 12 -12.73 -20.61 -2.08
N ALA A 13 -12.44 -19.98 -3.21
CA ALA A 13 -11.76 -20.71 -4.28
C ALA A 13 -10.42 -21.26 -3.75
N PRO A 14 -10.05 -22.53 -4.05
CA PRO A 14 -8.85 -23.15 -3.49
C PRO A 14 -7.57 -22.32 -3.69
N GLU A 15 -7.40 -21.70 -4.85
CA GLU A 15 -6.28 -20.83 -5.14
C GLU A 15 -6.33 -19.55 -4.31
N SER A 16 -7.52 -18.96 -4.09
CA SER A 16 -7.70 -17.81 -3.21
C SER A 16 -7.30 -18.14 -1.77
N ALA A 17 -7.76 -19.27 -1.25
CA ALA A 17 -7.44 -19.71 0.11
C ALA A 17 -5.92 -19.82 0.31
N ARG A 18 -5.22 -20.43 -0.65
CA ARG A 18 -3.76 -20.56 -0.65
C ARG A 18 -3.05 -19.20 -0.64
N LEU A 19 -3.45 -18.30 -1.54
CA LEU A 19 -2.82 -16.97 -1.69
C LEU A 19 -3.12 -16.05 -0.49
N LEU A 20 -4.31 -16.12 0.06
CA LEU A 20 -4.70 -15.35 1.24
C LEU A 20 -3.95 -15.82 2.49
N GLU A 21 -3.73 -17.14 2.64
CA GLU A 21 -2.93 -17.68 3.74
C GLU A 21 -1.45 -17.29 3.59
N GLU A 22 -0.90 -17.31 2.36
CA GLU A 22 0.45 -16.84 2.09
C GLU A 22 0.59 -15.34 2.41
N TYR A 23 -0.40 -14.52 2.04
CA TYR A 23 -0.45 -13.11 2.41
C TYR A 23 -0.43 -12.92 3.93
N ARG A 24 -1.27 -13.70 4.66
CA ARG A 24 -1.32 -13.67 6.12
C ARG A 24 0.06 -13.96 6.74
N ARG A 25 0.73 -14.99 6.24
CA ARG A 25 2.07 -15.39 6.68
C ARG A 25 3.11 -14.31 6.42
N LEU A 26 3.14 -13.72 5.22
CA LEU A 26 4.10 -12.68 4.84
C LEU A 26 3.91 -11.39 5.67
N THR A 27 2.67 -10.99 5.89
CA THR A 27 2.38 -9.76 6.66
C THR A 27 2.41 -9.98 8.17
N GLY A 28 2.40 -11.23 8.64
CA GLY A 28 2.36 -11.57 10.07
C GLY A 28 1.07 -11.10 10.75
N THR A 29 -0.06 -11.16 10.04
CA THR A 29 -1.38 -10.87 10.62
C THR A 29 -1.97 -12.12 11.25
N GLU A 30 -2.71 -11.98 12.36
CA GLU A 30 -3.36 -13.12 13.04
C GLU A 30 -4.40 -13.79 12.15
N LYS A 31 -5.17 -12.98 11.41
CA LYS A 31 -6.20 -13.45 10.49
C LYS A 31 -6.09 -12.76 9.13
N ILE A 32 -6.67 -13.38 8.12
CA ILE A 32 -6.86 -12.77 6.81
C ILE A 32 -7.77 -11.55 6.96
N PRO A 33 -7.36 -10.35 6.49
CA PRO A 33 -8.20 -9.16 6.57
C PRO A 33 -9.50 -9.35 5.78
N ASP A 34 -10.62 -8.93 6.34
CA ASP A 34 -11.95 -9.07 5.72
C ASP A 34 -12.01 -8.41 4.33
N THR A 35 -11.33 -7.26 4.16
CA THR A 35 -11.21 -6.58 2.86
C THR A 35 -10.42 -7.36 1.79
N HIS A 36 -9.70 -8.39 2.17
CA HIS A 36 -9.04 -9.32 1.25
C HIS A 36 -9.92 -10.55 1.05
N ARG A 37 -10.49 -11.08 2.14
CA ARG A 37 -11.36 -12.25 2.13
C ARG A 37 -12.64 -12.03 1.30
N ALA A 38 -13.18 -10.82 1.28
CA ALA A 38 -14.36 -10.45 0.48
C ALA A 38 -14.23 -10.80 -1.02
N TYR A 39 -13.02 -10.88 -1.54
CA TYR A 39 -12.74 -11.28 -2.94
C TYR A 39 -12.44 -12.79 -3.09
N GLY A 40 -12.57 -13.57 -2.04
CA GLY A 40 -12.10 -14.97 -1.98
C GLY A 40 -12.74 -15.93 -2.97
N ARG A 41 -13.95 -15.62 -3.48
CA ARG A 41 -14.60 -16.38 -4.56
C ARG A 41 -14.04 -16.09 -5.96
N LEU A 42 -13.18 -15.06 -6.10
CA LEU A 42 -12.64 -14.56 -7.36
C LEU A 42 -11.11 -14.72 -7.39
N PRO A 43 -10.58 -15.91 -7.70
CA PRO A 43 -9.16 -16.21 -7.58
C PRO A 43 -8.28 -15.28 -8.43
N HIS A 44 -8.72 -14.85 -9.61
CA HIS A 44 -7.98 -13.91 -10.45
C HIS A 44 -7.82 -12.53 -9.80
N ILE A 45 -8.80 -12.07 -9.01
CA ILE A 45 -8.70 -10.81 -8.28
C ILE A 45 -7.72 -10.94 -7.10
N VAL A 46 -7.86 -12.04 -6.34
CA VAL A 46 -6.94 -12.33 -5.22
C VAL A 46 -5.50 -12.47 -5.73
N GLU A 47 -5.30 -13.19 -6.83
CA GLU A 47 -3.99 -13.37 -7.45
C GLU A 47 -3.38 -12.05 -7.90
N ALA A 48 -4.12 -11.22 -8.64
CA ALA A 48 -3.64 -9.92 -9.11
C ALA A 48 -3.19 -9.02 -7.94
N ARG A 49 -3.97 -8.97 -6.86
CA ARG A 49 -3.63 -8.21 -5.65
C ARG A 49 -2.42 -8.78 -4.93
N PHE A 50 -2.36 -10.11 -4.79
CA PHE A 50 -1.24 -10.78 -4.12
C PHE A 50 0.07 -10.61 -4.90
N ARG A 51 0.05 -10.80 -6.22
CA ARG A 51 1.23 -10.58 -7.07
C ARG A 51 1.71 -9.13 -7.04
N ALA A 52 0.79 -8.16 -7.07
CA ALA A 52 1.15 -6.75 -6.92
C ALA A 52 1.84 -6.50 -5.57
N PHE A 53 1.31 -7.04 -4.47
CA PHE A 53 1.92 -6.93 -3.15
C PHE A 53 3.34 -7.53 -3.14
N VAL A 54 3.48 -8.78 -3.58
CA VAL A 54 4.78 -9.47 -3.56
C VAL A 54 5.81 -8.74 -4.44
N ASN A 55 5.43 -8.32 -5.64
CA ASN A 55 6.38 -7.75 -6.61
C ASN A 55 6.71 -6.29 -6.34
N LEU A 56 5.74 -5.49 -5.86
CA LEU A 56 5.91 -4.04 -5.71
C LEU A 56 6.20 -3.61 -4.25
N VAL A 57 6.04 -4.51 -3.28
CA VAL A 57 6.29 -4.22 -1.86
C VAL A 57 7.37 -5.15 -1.30
N GLU A 58 7.14 -6.47 -1.33
CA GLU A 58 8.06 -7.42 -0.70
C GLU A 58 9.39 -7.57 -1.44
N ARG A 59 9.39 -7.41 -2.78
CA ARG A 59 10.58 -7.49 -3.64
C ARG A 59 11.14 -6.13 -4.03
N SER A 60 10.60 -5.04 -3.48
CA SER A 60 11.13 -3.70 -3.74
C SER A 60 12.59 -3.59 -3.27
N HIS A 61 13.41 -2.91 -4.07
CA HIS A 61 14.78 -2.52 -3.69
C HIS A 61 14.80 -1.24 -2.84
N LEU A 62 13.67 -0.53 -2.75
CA LEU A 62 13.54 0.64 -1.89
C LEU A 62 13.60 0.25 -0.41
N PRO A 63 14.16 1.09 0.47
CA PRO A 63 14.20 0.82 1.90
C PRO A 63 12.81 0.53 2.48
N ARG A 64 12.71 -0.46 3.35
CA ARG A 64 11.42 -0.93 3.89
C ARG A 64 10.66 0.17 4.64
N GLU A 65 11.37 1.04 5.35
CA GLU A 65 10.79 2.22 5.99
C GLU A 65 10.19 3.20 4.98
N VAL A 66 10.86 3.43 3.85
CA VAL A 66 10.37 4.28 2.76
C VAL A 66 9.09 3.69 2.16
N VAL A 67 9.09 2.39 1.87
CA VAL A 67 7.91 1.66 1.37
C VAL A 67 6.74 1.79 2.35
N GLY A 68 6.99 1.57 3.65
CA GLY A 68 5.98 1.64 4.71
C GLY A 68 5.42 3.05 4.90
N ILE A 69 6.29 4.08 4.97
CA ILE A 69 5.90 5.48 5.11
C ILE A 69 5.10 5.95 3.90
N THR A 70 5.53 5.62 2.68
CA THR A 70 4.77 5.90 1.46
C THR A 70 3.37 5.33 1.54
N GLY A 71 3.26 4.06 1.95
CA GLY A 71 1.97 3.40 2.12
C GLY A 71 1.08 4.04 3.17
N MET A 72 1.66 4.43 4.31
CA MET A 72 0.94 5.12 5.38
C MET A 72 0.37 6.45 4.87
N LEU A 73 1.19 7.28 4.24
CA LEU A 73 0.79 8.63 3.80
C LEU A 73 -0.22 8.59 2.65
N ILE A 74 -0.05 7.71 1.65
CA ILE A 74 -1.04 7.52 0.59
C ILE A 74 -2.36 7.03 1.18
N SER A 75 -2.31 6.08 2.12
CA SER A 75 -3.52 5.54 2.77
C SER A 75 -4.24 6.59 3.61
N HIS A 76 -3.48 7.45 4.29
CA HIS A 76 -4.02 8.59 5.05
C HIS A 76 -4.74 9.59 4.13
N ALA A 77 -4.07 10.05 3.08
CA ALA A 77 -4.61 11.00 2.10
C ALA A 77 -5.88 10.44 1.41
N ARG A 78 -5.91 9.14 1.13
CA ARG A 78 -7.05 8.46 0.49
C ARG A 78 -8.09 7.91 1.47
N ARG A 79 -7.94 8.20 2.78
CA ARG A 79 -8.87 7.81 3.86
C ARG A 79 -9.12 6.30 3.95
N CYS A 80 -8.17 5.46 3.52
CA CYS A 80 -8.24 4.01 3.65
C CYS A 80 -7.78 3.58 5.05
N GLN A 81 -8.70 3.48 6.01
CA GLN A 81 -8.37 3.14 7.40
C GLN A 81 -7.72 1.76 7.55
N ALA A 82 -8.17 0.76 6.77
CA ALA A 82 -7.59 -0.59 6.81
C ALA A 82 -6.12 -0.57 6.36
N CYS A 83 -5.82 0.13 5.24
CA CYS A 83 -4.47 0.28 4.72
C CYS A 83 -3.59 1.09 5.68
N PHE A 84 -4.12 2.19 6.22
CA PHE A 84 -3.42 3.07 7.14
C PHE A 84 -2.97 2.31 8.40
N ARG A 85 -3.89 1.59 9.07
CA ARG A 85 -3.54 0.76 10.23
C ARG A 85 -2.54 -0.34 9.89
N GLY A 86 -2.67 -0.95 8.69
CA GLY A 86 -1.73 -1.95 8.21
C GLY A 86 -0.31 -1.42 8.06
N SER A 87 -0.15 -0.26 7.42
CA SER A 87 1.16 0.40 7.25
C SER A 87 1.77 0.81 8.58
N ARG A 88 0.99 1.42 9.49
CA ARG A 88 1.47 1.78 10.85
C ARG A 88 1.97 0.56 11.62
N ARG A 89 1.24 -0.55 11.59
CA ARG A 89 1.67 -1.79 12.24
C ARG A 89 3.01 -2.30 11.69
N GLN A 90 3.22 -2.22 10.37
CA GLN A 90 4.49 -2.63 9.77
C GLN A 90 5.62 -1.67 10.16
N LEU A 91 5.38 -0.37 10.18
CA LEU A 91 6.34 0.64 10.62
C LEU A 91 6.68 0.48 12.11
N GLY A 92 5.71 0.13 12.95
CA GLY A 92 5.97 -0.22 14.36
C GLY A 92 6.92 -1.41 14.52
N LYS A 93 6.83 -2.43 13.64
CA LYS A 93 7.80 -3.54 13.61
C LYS A 93 9.20 -3.10 13.18
N LEU A 94 9.33 -1.98 12.47
CA LEU A 94 10.60 -1.35 12.10
C LEU A 94 11.11 -0.37 13.16
N GLY A 95 10.41 -0.23 14.29
CA GLY A 95 10.84 0.58 15.44
C GLY A 95 10.29 2.00 15.48
N PHE A 96 9.37 2.38 14.58
CA PHE A 96 8.71 3.68 14.63
C PHE A 96 7.63 3.69 15.74
N ASP A 97 7.69 4.65 16.64
CA ASP A 97 6.64 4.85 17.64
C ASP A 97 5.44 5.63 17.08
N GLU A 98 4.31 5.55 17.77
CA GLU A 98 3.06 6.15 17.33
C GLU A 98 3.16 7.69 17.24
N ALA A 99 3.90 8.35 18.13
CA ALA A 99 4.06 9.81 18.12
C ALA A 99 4.83 10.27 16.86
N THR A 100 5.88 9.53 16.48
CA THR A 100 6.64 9.78 15.23
C THR A 100 5.73 9.57 14.01
N LEU A 101 4.92 8.50 13.98
CA LEU A 101 4.00 8.25 12.87
C LEU A 101 2.91 9.32 12.77
N ASP A 102 2.40 9.82 13.88
CA ASP A 102 1.43 10.93 13.90
C ASP A 102 2.06 12.24 13.41
N ALA A 103 3.29 12.54 13.83
CA ALA A 103 4.03 13.72 13.38
C ALA A 103 4.25 13.70 11.85
N MET A 104 4.62 12.56 11.26
CA MET A 104 4.77 12.41 9.81
C MET A 104 3.45 12.60 9.05
N CYS A 105 2.32 12.17 9.62
CA CYS A 105 1.01 12.40 9.01
C CYS A 105 0.58 13.88 9.08
N ALA A 106 0.93 14.57 10.17
CA ALA A 106 0.62 15.98 10.32
C ALA A 106 1.52 16.90 9.47
N ASN A 107 2.76 16.50 9.26
CA ASN A 107 3.74 17.24 8.45
C ASN A 107 4.60 16.28 7.60
N PRO A 108 4.20 15.98 6.36
CA PRO A 108 4.96 15.11 5.46
C PRO A 108 6.38 15.62 5.11
N ASP A 109 6.68 16.89 5.36
CA ASP A 109 8.04 17.43 5.16
C ASP A 109 8.99 17.08 6.31
N ALA A 110 8.45 16.72 7.48
CA ALA A 110 9.20 16.32 8.67
C ALA A 110 9.38 14.80 8.78
N LEU A 111 9.59 14.10 7.66
CA LEU A 111 9.78 12.66 7.65
C LEU A 111 11.07 12.24 8.37
N ALA A 112 10.98 11.23 9.24
CA ALA A 112 12.12 10.62 9.92
C ALA A 112 12.91 9.70 8.95
N LEU A 113 13.39 10.28 7.85
CA LEU A 113 14.14 9.64 6.78
C LEU A 113 15.35 10.51 6.42
N ASP A 114 16.34 9.92 5.77
CA ASP A 114 17.40 10.69 5.11
C ASP A 114 16.86 11.52 3.95
N HIS A 115 17.72 12.33 3.35
CA HIS A 115 17.32 13.20 2.23
C HIS A 115 16.76 12.39 1.06
N ARG A 116 17.41 11.28 0.70
CA ARG A 116 17.00 10.43 -0.44
C ARG A 116 15.65 9.77 -0.18
N GLY A 117 15.45 9.20 1.01
CA GLY A 117 14.17 8.60 1.40
C GLY A 117 13.02 9.61 1.35
N ARG A 118 13.25 10.85 1.84
CA ARG A 118 12.25 11.93 1.74
C ARG A 118 11.90 12.25 0.29
N ARG A 119 12.89 12.31 -0.61
CA ARG A 119 12.64 12.54 -2.06
C ARG A 119 11.84 11.41 -2.70
N ILE A 120 12.14 10.14 -2.35
CA ILE A 120 11.35 8.99 -2.83
C ILE A 120 9.89 9.12 -2.40
N VAL A 121 9.63 9.37 -1.11
CA VAL A 121 8.27 9.54 -0.58
C VAL A 121 7.56 10.70 -1.27
N HIS A 122 8.23 11.85 -1.42
CA HIS A 122 7.67 13.01 -2.13
C HIS A 122 7.22 12.65 -3.55
N TRP A 123 8.06 12.00 -4.34
CA TRP A 123 7.72 11.61 -5.71
C TRP A 123 6.61 10.56 -5.76
N ALA A 124 6.64 9.57 -4.87
CA ALA A 124 5.58 8.57 -4.79
C ALA A 124 4.21 9.21 -4.45
N LEU A 125 4.18 10.17 -3.51
CA LEU A 125 2.97 10.94 -3.20
C LEU A 125 2.50 11.78 -4.39
N ARG A 126 3.42 12.40 -5.13
CA ARG A 126 3.10 13.17 -6.32
C ARG A 126 2.52 12.29 -7.43
N PHE A 127 3.10 11.11 -7.68
CA PHE A 127 2.53 10.11 -8.58
C PHE A 127 1.13 9.63 -8.14
N ALA A 128 0.93 9.39 -6.84
CA ALA A 128 -0.33 8.88 -6.34
C ALA A 128 -1.48 9.89 -6.38
N ASN A 129 -1.18 11.19 -6.22
CA ASN A 129 -2.20 12.22 -5.99
C ASN A 129 -2.34 13.21 -7.15
N SER A 130 -1.31 13.41 -7.96
CA SER A 130 -1.24 14.46 -8.99
C SER A 130 -0.79 13.92 -10.36
N THR A 131 -1.05 12.67 -10.67
CA THR A 131 -0.61 12.06 -11.94
C THR A 131 -1.02 12.87 -13.19
N PRO A 132 -2.23 13.47 -13.28
CA PRO A 132 -2.61 14.28 -14.44
C PRO A 132 -1.79 15.57 -14.61
N GLU A 133 -1.12 16.02 -13.56
CA GLU A 133 -0.33 17.26 -13.54
C GLU A 133 1.16 17.01 -13.83
N LEU A 134 1.55 15.73 -13.97
CA LEU A 134 2.95 15.37 -14.26
C LEU A 134 3.34 15.75 -15.69
N THR A 135 4.57 16.21 -15.82
CA THR A 135 5.18 16.64 -17.07
C THR A 135 6.52 15.95 -17.29
N PRO A 136 7.07 15.91 -18.50
CA PRO A 136 8.44 15.43 -18.73
C PRO A 136 9.51 16.14 -17.88
N LYS A 137 9.23 17.36 -17.40
CA LYS A 137 10.12 18.13 -16.56
C LYS A 137 10.30 17.50 -15.17
N ASP A 138 9.24 16.88 -14.64
CA ASP A 138 9.26 16.17 -13.35
C ASP A 138 10.22 14.98 -13.42
N PHE A 139 10.22 14.23 -14.50
CA PHE A 139 11.15 13.11 -14.71
C PHE A 139 12.60 13.57 -14.86
N LYS A 140 12.81 14.73 -15.51
CA LYS A 140 14.12 15.33 -15.59
C LYS A 140 14.63 15.74 -14.21
N GLU A 141 13.78 16.34 -13.38
CA GLU A 141 14.11 16.69 -12.00
C GLU A 141 14.52 15.46 -11.19
N MET A 142 13.81 14.32 -11.31
CA MET A 142 14.20 13.09 -10.64
C MET A 142 15.59 12.60 -11.06
N VAL A 143 15.91 12.69 -12.35
CA VAL A 143 17.27 12.34 -12.85
C VAL A 143 18.31 13.32 -12.31
N ASP A 144 18.02 14.61 -12.28
CA ASP A 144 18.91 15.64 -11.73
C ASP A 144 19.11 15.44 -10.20
N ASP A 145 18.13 14.91 -9.47
CA ASP A 145 18.22 14.45 -8.07
C ASP A 145 19.06 13.15 -7.90
N GLY A 146 19.52 12.56 -8.98
CA GLY A 146 20.39 11.37 -8.98
C GLY A 146 19.64 10.05 -8.93
N PHE A 147 18.35 10.01 -9.30
CA PHE A 147 17.62 8.75 -9.46
C PHE A 147 17.93 8.09 -10.81
N SER A 148 18.18 6.79 -10.80
CA SER A 148 18.26 5.99 -12.02
C SER A 148 16.86 5.83 -12.64
N ARG A 149 16.81 5.41 -13.90
CA ARG A 149 15.53 5.15 -14.57
C ARG A 149 14.78 3.99 -13.92
N GLU A 150 15.49 2.99 -13.46
CA GLU A 150 14.94 1.82 -12.77
C GLU A 150 14.33 2.22 -11.41
N GLU A 151 15.02 3.07 -10.64
CA GLU A 151 14.49 3.60 -9.39
C GLU A 151 13.23 4.46 -9.61
N ILE A 152 13.20 5.27 -10.66
CA ILE A 152 11.98 6.04 -11.02
C ILE A 152 10.82 5.09 -11.34
N GLN A 153 11.06 4.03 -12.10
CA GLN A 153 10.03 3.02 -12.40
C GLN A 153 9.55 2.30 -11.14
N GLU A 154 10.45 2.03 -10.20
CA GLU A 154 10.11 1.39 -8.92
C GLU A 154 9.27 2.31 -8.02
N ILE A 155 9.60 3.62 -7.96
CA ILE A 155 8.81 4.64 -7.24
C ILE A 155 7.39 4.74 -7.82
N ILE A 156 7.26 4.74 -9.16
CA ILE A 156 5.95 4.72 -9.84
C ILE A 156 5.18 3.44 -9.47
N GLY A 157 5.84 2.28 -9.56
CA GLY A 157 5.23 0.99 -9.22
C GLY A 157 4.71 0.97 -7.77
N LEU A 158 5.47 1.50 -6.82
CA LEU A 158 5.08 1.64 -5.43
C LEU A 158 3.85 2.54 -5.25
N ALA A 159 3.83 3.70 -5.91
CA ALA A 159 2.68 4.61 -5.86
C ALA A 159 1.41 3.96 -6.43
N VAL A 160 1.53 3.31 -7.61
CA VAL A 160 0.43 2.59 -8.26
C VAL A 160 -0.11 1.48 -7.34
N PHE A 161 0.77 0.69 -6.74
CA PHE A 161 0.36 -0.36 -5.79
C PHE A 161 -0.50 0.21 -4.66
N TRP A 162 -0.03 1.28 -3.99
CA TRP A 162 -0.76 1.84 -2.86
C TRP A 162 -2.09 2.46 -3.27
N VAL A 163 -2.17 3.14 -4.43
CA VAL A 163 -3.44 3.65 -4.98
C VAL A 163 -4.41 2.51 -5.24
N GLN A 164 -3.98 1.48 -5.96
CA GLN A 164 -4.80 0.29 -6.25
C GLN A 164 -5.27 -0.38 -4.96
N ASN A 165 -4.37 -0.61 -4.02
CA ASN A 165 -4.69 -1.30 -2.76
C ASN A 165 -5.70 -0.52 -1.91
N THR A 166 -5.57 0.83 -1.85
CA THR A 166 -6.55 1.67 -1.15
C THR A 166 -7.93 1.61 -1.80
N MET A 167 -8.02 1.57 -3.14
CA MET A 167 -9.29 1.44 -3.86
C MET A 167 -9.99 0.12 -3.53
N PHE A 168 -9.29 -1.01 -3.64
CA PHE A 168 -9.85 -2.32 -3.30
C PHE A 168 -10.33 -2.40 -1.85
N ASN A 169 -9.51 -1.95 -0.91
CA ASN A 169 -9.83 -2.05 0.50
C ASN A 169 -10.95 -1.07 0.92
N THR A 170 -10.99 0.13 0.37
CA THR A 170 -12.08 1.08 0.63
C THR A 170 -13.40 0.56 0.08
N ALA A 171 -13.41 0.07 -1.18
CA ALA A 171 -14.61 -0.50 -1.79
C ALA A 171 -15.13 -1.71 -0.99
N ALA A 172 -14.23 -2.63 -0.59
CA ALA A 172 -14.63 -3.77 0.23
C ALA A 172 -15.16 -3.35 1.61
N THR A 173 -14.52 -2.36 2.26
CA THR A 173 -14.97 -1.85 3.56
C THR A 173 -16.39 -1.29 3.47
N LEU A 174 -16.66 -0.46 2.45
CA LEU A 174 -17.99 0.12 2.22
C LEU A 174 -19.03 -0.95 1.89
N ALA A 175 -18.67 -1.94 1.06
CA ALA A 175 -19.59 -3.00 0.66
C ALA A 175 -19.88 -4.02 1.78
N LEU A 176 -18.99 -4.18 2.74
CA LEU A 176 -19.16 -5.03 3.93
C LEU A 176 -19.89 -4.32 5.08
N SER A 177 -20.00 -2.99 5.04
CA SER A 177 -20.73 -2.24 6.07
C SER A 177 -22.24 -2.32 5.83
N ASP A 178 -23.01 -2.37 6.91
CA ASP A 178 -24.46 -2.16 6.84
C ASP A 178 -24.75 -0.69 6.47
N ALA A 179 -25.71 -0.50 5.57
CA ALA A 179 -26.20 0.81 5.16
C ALA A 179 -27.03 1.45 6.26
#